data_2200ca6dec0f59592fafbacf4f893c87
#
_entry.id   2200ca6dec0f59592fafbacf4f893c87
#
_cell.length_a   1.000
_cell.length_b   1.000
_cell.length_c   1.000
_cell.angle_alpha   90.00
_cell.angle_beta   90.00
_cell.angle_gamma   90.00
#
_symmetry.space_group_name_H-M   'P 1'
#
loop_
_entity.id
_entity.type
_entity.pdbx_description
1 polymer ?
#
loop_
_entity_poly.entity_id
_entity_poly.type
_entity_poly.pdbx_seq_one_letter_code
_entity_poly.pdbx_strand_id
1 'polypeptide(L)'
;VQDALCYDLGAAVIDKQGNVYETLDLVIYDIYALEKDLMKSAYYANKLPQYEEELKSGVRTMVSIFTAKKELKRLCDKYQVKAIMAHNARYDYFGLNTTLKYITKSKQRYFFPYGVEIWDTMKMAHDTICKQKTYIKFCEQNGYMTNHSTPRPQEKAEVIYRYISGNNEFVERHTGLSDVMIEKEIFVKCLRQHKKMRKALFQK
;
A
#
# COMPACT_ATOMS: atom_id res chain seq x y z
N VAL A 1 8.26 -5.43 11.88
CA VAL A 1 7.49 -5.64 10.63
C VAL A 1 7.06 -7.10 10.47
N GLN A 2 7.81 -8.07 11.03
CA GLN A 2 7.46 -9.49 10.90
C GLN A 2 6.20 -9.90 11.67
N ASP A 3 5.78 -9.11 12.65
CA ASP A 3 4.64 -9.40 13.54
C ASP A 3 3.41 -8.50 13.28
N ALA A 4 3.45 -7.66 12.24
CA ALA A 4 2.33 -6.81 11.89
C ALA A 4 1.16 -7.63 11.33
N LEU A 5 -0.05 -7.42 11.89
CA LEU A 5 -1.29 -8.00 11.42
C LEU A 5 -2.09 -6.97 10.60
N CYS A 6 -2.63 -7.41 9.48
CA CYS A 6 -3.40 -6.57 8.57
C CYS A 6 -4.88 -6.59 8.96
N TYR A 7 -5.46 -5.43 9.22
CA TYR A 7 -6.89 -5.25 9.47
C TYR A 7 -7.60 -4.44 8.38
N ASP A 8 -6.84 -3.78 7.49
CA ASP A 8 -7.34 -2.94 6.41
C ASP A 8 -6.67 -3.32 5.09
N LEU A 9 -7.45 -3.63 4.06
CA LEU A 9 -6.97 -4.01 2.75
C LEU A 9 -7.67 -3.20 1.66
N GLY A 10 -6.95 -2.24 1.10
CA GLY A 10 -7.30 -1.58 -0.15
C GLY A 10 -6.64 -2.25 -1.34
N ALA A 11 -7.32 -2.31 -2.47
CA ALA A 11 -6.73 -2.67 -3.74
C ALA A 11 -7.45 -2.01 -4.91
N ALA A 12 -6.72 -1.73 -5.99
CA ALA A 12 -7.29 -1.23 -7.24
C ALA A 12 -6.62 -1.93 -8.43
N VAL A 13 -7.44 -2.37 -9.37
CA VAL A 13 -6.94 -2.84 -10.66
C VAL A 13 -6.76 -1.65 -11.57
N ILE A 14 -5.55 -1.47 -12.06
CA ILE A 14 -5.18 -0.33 -12.89
C ILE A 14 -4.40 -0.77 -14.13
N ASP A 15 -4.42 0.07 -15.16
CA ASP A 15 -3.49 -0.04 -16.29
C ASP A 15 -2.26 0.86 -16.12
N LYS A 16 -1.39 0.87 -17.12
CA LYS A 16 -0.18 1.70 -17.14
C LYS A 16 -0.47 3.20 -17.24
N GLN A 17 -1.66 3.58 -17.67
CA GLN A 17 -2.14 4.95 -17.78
C GLN A 17 -2.71 5.46 -16.45
N GLY A 18 -3.05 4.54 -15.52
CA GLY A 18 -3.66 4.84 -14.23
C GLY A 18 -5.20 4.78 -14.25
N ASN A 19 -5.80 4.25 -15.33
CA ASN A 19 -7.24 4.01 -15.34
C ASN A 19 -7.59 2.92 -14.32
N VAL A 20 -8.60 3.17 -13.50
CA VAL A 20 -9.09 2.25 -12.48
C VAL A 20 -10.27 1.45 -13.03
N TYR A 21 -10.21 0.13 -12.95
CA TYR A 21 -11.22 -0.80 -13.46
C TYR A 21 -12.11 -1.37 -12.38
N GLU A 22 -11.52 -1.74 -11.24
CA GLU A 22 -12.24 -2.29 -10.10
C GLU A 22 -11.43 -2.06 -8.82
N THR A 23 -12.12 -1.88 -7.69
CA THR A 23 -11.50 -1.62 -6.39
C THR A 23 -11.99 -2.62 -5.34
N LEU A 24 -11.18 -2.84 -4.32
CA LEU A 24 -11.55 -3.45 -3.05
C LEU A 24 -11.26 -2.46 -1.92
N ASP A 25 -12.17 -2.39 -0.96
CA ASP A 25 -12.01 -1.63 0.28
C ASP A 25 -12.56 -2.48 1.43
N LEU A 26 -11.67 -3.28 2.04
CA LEU A 26 -12.04 -4.38 2.92
C LEU A 26 -11.45 -4.19 4.31
N VAL A 27 -12.28 -4.42 5.33
CA VAL A 27 -11.85 -4.55 6.73
C VAL A 27 -11.77 -6.03 7.07
N ILE A 28 -10.65 -6.48 7.61
CA ILE A 28 -10.41 -7.89 7.93
C ILE A 28 -11.01 -8.20 9.30
N TYR A 29 -12.15 -8.87 9.29
CA TYR A 29 -12.92 -9.24 10.47
C TYR A 29 -12.08 -9.95 11.53
N ASP A 30 -11.26 -10.91 11.11
CA ASP A 30 -10.46 -11.76 12.00
C ASP A 30 -9.49 -10.96 12.88
N ILE A 31 -9.11 -9.75 12.46
CA ILE A 31 -8.25 -8.86 13.22
C ILE A 31 -9.07 -7.71 13.81
N TYR A 32 -9.83 -6.99 12.98
CA TYR A 32 -10.56 -5.80 13.41
C TYR A 32 -11.58 -6.07 14.52
N ALA A 33 -12.37 -7.16 14.41
CA ALA A 33 -13.43 -7.47 15.35
C ALA A 33 -13.00 -8.41 16.48
N LEU A 34 -12.05 -9.33 16.22
CA LEU A 34 -11.68 -10.36 17.19
C LEU A 34 -10.46 -9.96 18.04
N GLU A 35 -9.53 -9.17 17.50
CA GLU A 35 -8.31 -8.74 18.19
C GLU A 35 -8.47 -7.31 18.76
N LYS A 36 -9.50 -7.08 19.59
CA LYS A 36 -9.89 -5.76 20.10
C LYS A 36 -8.78 -5.02 20.84
N ASP A 37 -7.98 -5.72 21.62
CA ASP A 37 -6.88 -5.10 22.37
C ASP A 37 -5.73 -4.69 21.43
N LEU A 38 -5.46 -5.49 20.40
CA LEU A 38 -4.54 -5.11 19.34
C LEU A 38 -5.03 -3.87 18.61
N MET A 39 -6.31 -3.82 18.25
CA MET A 39 -6.89 -2.67 17.54
C MET A 39 -6.83 -1.38 18.35
N LYS A 40 -7.02 -1.44 19.67
CA LYS A 40 -6.85 -0.28 20.57
C LYS A 40 -5.41 0.22 20.65
N SER A 41 -4.44 -0.67 20.45
CA SER A 41 -3.01 -0.36 20.44
C SER A 41 -2.44 -0.11 19.04
N ALA A 42 -3.22 -0.29 17.98
CA ALA A 42 -2.79 -0.09 16.61
C ALA A 42 -2.38 1.36 16.36
N TYR A 43 -1.41 1.57 15.48
CA TYR A 43 -0.87 2.88 15.15
C TYR A 43 -1.95 3.92 14.76
N TYR A 44 -3.03 3.45 14.10
CA TYR A 44 -4.15 4.28 13.68
C TYR A 44 -5.43 4.05 14.52
N ALA A 45 -5.30 3.67 15.79
CA ALA A 45 -6.43 3.39 16.67
C ALA A 45 -7.42 4.57 16.79
N ASN A 46 -6.93 5.81 16.69
CA ASN A 46 -7.76 7.02 16.68
C ASN A 46 -8.70 7.12 15.47
N LYS A 47 -8.52 6.30 14.43
CA LYS A 47 -9.38 6.24 13.24
C LYS A 47 -10.51 5.21 13.34
N LEU A 48 -10.53 4.40 14.39
CA LEU A 48 -11.58 3.37 14.59
C LEU A 48 -13.01 3.92 14.47
N PRO A 49 -13.36 5.11 14.99
CA PRO A 49 -14.70 5.67 14.81
C PRO A 49 -15.08 5.90 13.35
N GLN A 50 -14.12 6.35 12.52
CA GLN A 50 -14.32 6.50 11.06
C GLN A 50 -14.60 5.15 10.41
N TYR A 51 -13.85 4.09 10.76
CA TYR A 51 -14.08 2.75 10.25
C TYR A 51 -15.47 2.22 10.61
N GLU A 52 -15.94 2.47 11.85
CA GLU A 52 -17.27 2.06 12.27
C GLU A 52 -18.38 2.77 11.45
N GLU A 53 -18.22 4.06 11.15
CA GLU A 53 -19.15 4.82 10.33
C GLU A 53 -19.16 4.31 8.88
N GLU A 54 -17.98 4.12 8.28
CA GLU A 54 -17.82 3.61 6.91
C GLU A 54 -18.38 2.19 6.74
N LEU A 55 -18.25 1.33 7.76
CA LEU A 55 -18.85 0.01 7.78
C LEU A 55 -20.38 0.06 7.91
N LYS A 56 -20.91 0.94 8.78
CA LYS A 56 -22.37 1.12 8.95
C LYS A 56 -23.04 1.68 7.72
N SER A 57 -22.37 2.60 7.02
CA SER A 57 -22.88 3.20 5.77
C SER A 57 -22.71 2.29 4.54
N GLY A 58 -21.99 1.17 4.66
CA GLY A 58 -21.72 0.25 3.55
C GLY A 58 -20.67 0.74 2.56
N VAL A 59 -19.96 1.83 2.87
CA VAL A 59 -18.82 2.32 2.08
C VAL A 59 -17.68 1.30 2.08
N ARG A 60 -17.48 0.61 3.22
CA ARG A 60 -16.53 -0.49 3.37
C ARG A 60 -17.23 -1.79 3.69
N THR A 61 -16.59 -2.89 3.35
CA THR A 61 -17.10 -4.22 3.63
C THR A 61 -16.19 -4.97 4.59
N MET A 62 -16.77 -5.51 5.66
CA MET A 62 -16.04 -6.37 6.59
C MET A 62 -16.10 -7.84 6.11
N VAL A 63 -14.94 -8.46 5.98
CA VAL A 63 -14.81 -9.83 5.47
C VAL A 63 -13.75 -10.62 6.25
N SER A 64 -13.79 -11.95 6.16
CA SER A 64 -12.69 -12.78 6.66
C SER A 64 -11.45 -12.64 5.80
N ILE A 65 -10.27 -12.94 6.36
CA ILE A 65 -9.00 -12.98 5.61
C ILE A 65 -9.08 -13.96 4.40
N PHE A 66 -9.88 -15.03 4.52
CA PHE A 66 -10.09 -15.99 3.43
C PHE A 66 -10.89 -15.39 2.28
N THR A 67 -11.93 -14.62 2.60
CA THR A 67 -12.73 -13.89 1.61
C THR A 67 -11.87 -12.81 0.94
N ALA A 68 -11.11 -12.04 1.71
CA ALA A 68 -10.20 -11.03 1.17
C ALA A 68 -9.17 -11.65 0.20
N LYS A 69 -8.59 -12.80 0.56
CA LYS A 69 -7.68 -13.55 -0.32
C LYS A 69 -8.38 -14.01 -1.60
N LYS A 70 -9.61 -14.52 -1.50
CA LYS A 70 -10.41 -14.98 -2.64
C LYS A 70 -10.73 -13.82 -3.59
N GLU A 71 -11.12 -12.67 -3.05
CA GLU A 71 -11.42 -11.47 -3.84
C GLU A 71 -10.18 -10.92 -4.55
N LEU A 72 -9.03 -10.84 -3.87
CA LEU A 72 -7.78 -10.45 -4.51
C LEU A 72 -7.42 -11.40 -5.66
N LYS A 73 -7.55 -12.72 -5.43
CA LYS A 73 -7.31 -13.72 -6.48
C LYS A 73 -8.29 -13.56 -7.64
N ARG A 74 -9.58 -13.35 -7.36
CA ARG A 74 -10.61 -13.10 -8.38
C ARG A 74 -10.24 -11.91 -9.29
N LEU A 75 -9.79 -10.80 -8.70
CA LEU A 75 -9.31 -9.64 -9.46
C LEU A 75 -8.11 -10.00 -10.34
N CYS A 76 -7.13 -10.71 -9.77
CA CYS A 76 -5.94 -11.13 -10.51
C CYS A 76 -6.29 -12.02 -11.71
N ASP A 77 -7.20 -12.97 -11.53
CA ASP A 77 -7.64 -13.88 -12.60
C ASP A 77 -8.47 -13.14 -13.66
N LYS A 78 -9.46 -12.33 -13.23
CA LYS A 78 -10.38 -11.59 -14.11
C LYS A 78 -9.64 -10.64 -15.05
N TYR A 79 -8.67 -9.91 -14.52
CA TYR A 79 -7.94 -8.88 -15.26
C TYR A 79 -6.57 -9.34 -15.75
N GLN A 80 -6.22 -10.62 -15.57
CA GLN A 80 -4.91 -11.17 -15.97
C GLN A 80 -3.76 -10.32 -15.41
N VAL A 81 -3.85 -9.97 -14.11
CA VAL A 81 -2.89 -9.09 -13.44
C VAL A 81 -1.48 -9.67 -13.51
N LYS A 82 -0.53 -8.86 -13.96
CA LYS A 82 0.88 -9.26 -14.09
C LYS A 82 1.68 -9.03 -12.82
N ALA A 83 1.33 -7.98 -12.07
CA ALA A 83 2.00 -7.64 -10.82
C ALA A 83 1.03 -7.02 -9.83
N ILE A 84 1.22 -7.33 -8.56
CA ILE A 84 0.64 -6.61 -7.42
C ILE A 84 1.71 -5.65 -6.93
N MET A 85 1.36 -4.41 -6.64
CA MET A 85 2.31 -3.41 -6.20
C MET A 85 1.83 -2.66 -4.96
N ALA A 86 2.79 -2.22 -4.15
CA ALA A 86 2.55 -1.33 -3.02
C ALA A 86 3.77 -0.43 -2.79
N HIS A 87 3.61 0.63 -2.00
CA HIS A 87 4.71 1.51 -1.63
C HIS A 87 5.39 0.99 -0.36
N ASN A 88 6.65 0.54 -0.47
CA ASN A 88 7.31 -0.30 0.51
C ASN A 88 6.63 -1.69 0.63
N ALA A 89 6.39 -2.31 -0.51
CA ALA A 89 5.63 -3.56 -0.67
C ALA A 89 6.09 -4.72 0.24
N ARG A 90 7.27 -4.61 0.84
CA ARG A 90 7.74 -5.56 1.85
C ARG A 90 6.81 -5.59 3.07
N TYR A 91 6.32 -4.42 3.49
CA TYR A 91 5.40 -4.31 4.62
C TYR A 91 4.09 -5.04 4.34
N ASP A 92 3.45 -4.75 3.21
CA ASP A 92 2.17 -5.36 2.81
C ASP A 92 2.30 -6.86 2.57
N TYR A 93 3.38 -7.26 1.89
CA TYR A 93 3.64 -8.67 1.61
C TYR A 93 3.77 -9.50 2.90
N PHE A 94 4.56 -9.03 3.86
CA PHE A 94 4.73 -9.76 5.12
C PHE A 94 3.51 -9.61 6.02
N GLY A 95 2.88 -8.45 6.12
CA GLY A 95 1.69 -8.21 6.94
C GLY A 95 0.54 -9.15 6.57
N LEU A 96 0.17 -9.22 5.29
CA LEU A 96 -0.90 -10.10 4.81
C LEU A 96 -0.57 -11.59 4.96
N ASN A 97 0.66 -12.00 4.65
CA ASN A 97 1.08 -13.39 4.85
C ASN A 97 1.13 -13.76 6.34
N THR A 98 1.60 -12.87 7.21
CA THR A 98 1.63 -13.08 8.66
C THR A 98 0.22 -13.19 9.22
N THR A 99 -0.69 -12.31 8.79
CA THR A 99 -2.11 -12.37 9.18
C THR A 99 -2.74 -13.73 8.83
N LEU A 100 -2.53 -14.18 7.58
CA LEU A 100 -3.08 -15.49 7.17
C LEU A 100 -2.47 -16.65 7.97
N LYS A 101 -1.17 -16.62 8.23
CA LYS A 101 -0.49 -17.63 9.07
C LYS A 101 -0.97 -17.61 10.52
N TYR A 102 -1.16 -16.42 11.08
CA TYR A 102 -1.69 -16.21 12.42
C TYR A 102 -3.08 -16.85 12.59
N ILE A 103 -4.01 -16.53 11.69
CA ILE A 103 -5.38 -17.02 11.72
C ILE A 103 -5.44 -18.55 11.47
N THR A 104 -4.64 -19.06 10.52
CA THR A 104 -4.67 -20.49 10.16
C THR A 104 -3.80 -21.38 11.02
N LYS A 105 -2.93 -20.79 11.85
CA LYS A 105 -1.86 -21.49 12.58
C LYS A 105 -0.95 -22.33 11.67
N SER A 106 -0.86 -21.97 10.38
CA SER A 106 -0.10 -22.71 9.36
C SER A 106 1.02 -21.85 8.77
N LYS A 107 2.26 -22.33 8.89
CA LYS A 107 3.45 -21.67 8.33
C LYS A 107 3.52 -21.72 6.79
N GLN A 108 2.75 -22.62 6.15
CA GLN A 108 2.84 -22.87 4.70
C GLN A 108 1.75 -22.16 3.89
N ARG A 109 0.93 -21.31 4.48
CA ARG A 109 -0.10 -20.58 3.77
C ARG A 109 0.38 -19.17 3.40
N TYR A 110 0.17 -18.82 2.13
CA TYR A 110 0.51 -17.50 1.58
C TYR A 110 -0.75 -16.81 1.08
N PHE A 111 -0.82 -15.48 1.28
CA PHE A 111 -1.97 -14.68 0.90
C PHE A 111 -2.02 -14.42 -0.61
N PHE A 112 -0.88 -14.03 -1.19
CA PHE A 112 -0.80 -13.62 -2.58
C PHE A 112 -0.94 -14.77 -3.57
N PRO A 113 -1.59 -14.55 -4.75
CA PRO A 113 -1.69 -15.57 -5.80
C PRO A 113 -0.32 -15.98 -6.31
N TYR A 114 -0.19 -17.27 -6.61
CA TYR A 114 1.03 -17.81 -7.22
C TYR A 114 1.19 -17.29 -8.66
N GLY A 115 2.44 -17.00 -9.05
CA GLY A 115 2.77 -16.55 -10.42
C GLY A 115 2.56 -15.06 -10.69
N VAL A 116 1.99 -14.30 -9.75
CA VAL A 116 1.88 -12.84 -9.85
C VAL A 116 3.14 -12.21 -9.24
N GLU A 117 3.78 -11.30 -9.96
CA GLU A 117 4.95 -10.59 -9.45
C GLU A 117 4.56 -9.61 -8.34
N ILE A 118 5.46 -9.38 -7.39
CA ILE A 118 5.29 -8.31 -6.39
C ILE A 118 6.28 -7.19 -6.71
N TRP A 119 5.73 -6.00 -6.96
CA TRP A 119 6.52 -4.80 -7.26
C TRP A 119 6.46 -3.81 -6.10
N ASP A 120 7.50 -3.00 -6.01
CA ASP A 120 7.67 -1.99 -4.97
C ASP A 120 7.77 -0.60 -5.61
N THR A 121 6.71 0.20 -5.47
CA THR A 121 6.66 1.56 -6.03
C THR A 121 7.64 2.51 -5.35
N MET A 122 8.06 2.24 -4.11
CA MET A 122 9.13 3.02 -3.45
C MET A 122 10.47 2.83 -4.17
N LYS A 123 10.83 1.59 -4.55
CA LYS A 123 12.03 1.33 -5.37
C LYS A 123 11.95 2.00 -6.72
N MET A 124 10.77 1.96 -7.36
CA MET A 124 10.55 2.63 -8.64
C MET A 124 10.71 4.15 -8.52
N ALA A 125 10.09 4.76 -7.50
CA ALA A 125 10.19 6.19 -7.24
C ALA A 125 11.62 6.61 -6.87
N HIS A 126 12.33 5.82 -6.06
CA HIS A 126 13.73 6.03 -5.76
C HIS A 126 14.57 6.21 -7.04
N ASP A 127 14.40 5.30 -8.02
CA ASP A 127 15.22 5.32 -9.23
C ASP A 127 14.78 6.38 -10.26
N THR A 128 13.53 6.84 -10.22
CA THR A 128 12.97 7.71 -11.26
C THR A 128 12.66 9.13 -10.78
N ILE A 129 12.16 9.31 -9.55
CA ILE A 129 11.69 10.59 -9.00
C ILE A 129 12.67 11.13 -7.96
N CYS A 130 12.98 10.32 -6.92
CA CYS A 130 13.67 10.82 -5.73
C CYS A 130 15.11 11.25 -5.95
N LYS A 131 15.75 10.83 -7.05
CA LYS A 131 17.08 11.27 -7.48
C LYS A 131 17.06 12.54 -8.35
N GLN A 132 15.90 13.07 -8.69
CA GLN A 132 15.83 14.31 -9.48
C GLN A 132 16.22 15.51 -8.63
N LYS A 133 17.01 16.42 -9.21
CA LYS A 133 17.43 17.65 -8.54
C LYS A 133 16.22 18.48 -8.06
N THR A 134 15.14 18.48 -8.83
CA THR A 134 13.90 19.18 -8.48
C THR A 134 13.19 18.58 -7.27
N TYR A 135 13.18 17.25 -7.14
CA TYR A 135 12.63 16.56 -5.96
C TYR A 135 13.49 16.81 -4.71
N ILE A 136 14.82 16.71 -4.85
CA ILE A 136 15.76 17.00 -3.76
C ILE A 136 15.54 18.40 -3.23
N LYS A 137 15.53 19.42 -4.12
CA LYS A 137 15.25 20.80 -3.76
C LYS A 137 13.89 21.00 -3.10
N PHE A 138 12.85 20.31 -3.58
CA PHE A 138 11.53 20.32 -2.95
C PHE A 138 11.59 19.78 -1.51
N CYS A 139 12.27 18.67 -1.28
CA CYS A 139 12.43 18.11 0.06
C CYS A 139 13.22 19.03 0.99
N GLU A 140 14.28 19.67 0.51
CA GLU A 140 15.06 20.65 1.28
C GLU A 140 14.21 21.85 1.69
N GLN A 141 13.45 22.41 0.76
CA GLN A 141 12.62 23.60 1.00
C GLN A 141 11.44 23.34 1.95
N ASN A 142 10.92 22.11 2.01
CA ASN A 142 9.73 21.77 2.80
C ASN A 142 10.05 20.92 4.04
N GLY A 143 11.32 20.70 4.39
CA GLY A 143 11.70 19.96 5.58
C GLY A 143 11.50 18.44 5.45
N TYR A 144 11.47 17.90 4.24
CA TYR A 144 11.29 16.45 3.98
C TYR A 144 12.63 15.72 3.78
N MET A 145 13.64 16.13 4.51
CA MET A 145 14.91 15.39 4.59
C MET A 145 14.89 14.43 5.77
N THR A 146 15.64 13.34 5.68
CA THR A 146 15.79 12.38 6.80
C THR A 146 16.71 12.92 7.88
N ASN A 147 16.49 12.54 9.14
CA ASN A 147 17.32 12.94 10.30
C ASN A 147 18.55 12.03 10.47
N HIS A 148 19.26 11.73 9.39
CA HIS A 148 20.51 10.97 9.46
C HIS A 148 21.74 11.90 9.37
N SER A 149 22.91 11.40 9.74
CA SER A 149 24.20 12.12 9.60
C SER A 149 24.46 12.59 8.16
N THR A 150 23.93 11.85 7.18
CA THR A 150 23.87 12.24 5.77
C THR A 150 22.40 12.31 5.37
N PRO A 151 21.77 13.51 5.44
CA PRO A 151 20.36 13.65 5.11
C PRO A 151 20.07 13.25 3.66
N ARG A 152 18.93 12.58 3.46
CA ARG A 152 18.44 12.17 2.14
C ARG A 152 16.99 12.60 2.01
N PRO A 153 16.49 12.84 0.79
CA PRO A 153 15.08 13.08 0.56
C PRO A 153 14.24 11.91 1.08
N GLN A 154 13.13 12.20 1.75
CA GLN A 154 12.19 11.17 2.19
C GLN A 154 11.53 10.52 0.98
N GLU A 155 11.30 9.20 1.08
CA GLU A 155 10.67 8.40 0.03
C GLU A 155 9.28 7.90 0.45
N LYS A 156 8.63 8.59 1.39
CA LYS A 156 7.26 8.31 1.81
C LYS A 156 6.27 8.62 0.68
N ALA A 157 5.23 7.80 0.54
CA ALA A 157 4.21 7.97 -0.48
C ALA A 157 3.59 9.38 -0.43
N GLU A 158 3.22 9.86 0.76
CA GLU A 158 2.68 11.20 0.98
C GLU A 158 3.59 12.31 0.47
N VAL A 159 4.90 12.25 0.76
CA VAL A 159 5.88 13.28 0.34
C VAL A 159 6.04 13.28 -1.17
N ILE A 160 6.15 12.09 -1.77
CA ILE A 160 6.24 11.97 -3.23
C ILE A 160 4.96 12.47 -3.89
N TYR A 161 3.79 12.15 -3.31
CA TYR A 161 2.51 12.61 -3.85
C TYR A 161 2.35 14.14 -3.76
N ARG A 162 2.75 14.78 -2.68
CA ARG A 162 2.81 16.25 -2.58
C ARG A 162 3.61 16.86 -3.71
N TYR A 163 4.78 16.30 -3.99
CA TYR A 163 5.64 16.76 -5.08
C TYR A 163 5.00 16.58 -6.46
N ILE A 164 4.42 15.41 -6.76
CA ILE A 164 3.88 15.14 -8.11
C ILE A 164 2.55 15.86 -8.37
N SER A 165 1.74 16.09 -7.33
CA SER A 165 0.47 16.80 -7.41
C SER A 165 0.60 18.32 -7.29
N GLY A 166 1.74 18.82 -6.76
CA GLY A 166 1.92 20.24 -6.42
C GLY A 166 1.11 20.70 -5.22
N ASN A 167 0.49 19.77 -4.46
CA ASN A 167 -0.31 20.08 -3.26
C ASN A 167 0.49 19.80 -1.99
N ASN A 168 1.15 20.82 -1.44
CA ASN A 168 1.97 20.72 -0.24
C ASN A 168 1.14 20.48 1.04
N GLU A 169 -0.14 20.86 1.04
CA GLU A 169 -1.06 20.70 2.17
C GLU A 169 -1.74 19.32 2.19
N PHE A 170 -1.46 18.47 1.22
CA PHE A 170 -2.05 17.14 1.18
C PHE A 170 -1.67 16.34 2.43
N VAL A 171 -2.66 15.71 3.05
CA VAL A 171 -2.50 14.80 4.20
C VAL A 171 -3.05 13.44 3.81
N GLU A 172 -2.23 12.41 3.95
CA GLU A 172 -2.61 11.03 3.70
C GLU A 172 -3.65 10.55 4.73
N ARG A 173 -4.74 9.95 4.26
CA ARG A 173 -5.81 9.45 5.13
C ARG A 173 -5.42 8.18 5.88
N HIS A 174 -4.42 7.46 5.40
CA HIS A 174 -3.96 6.19 5.93
C HIS A 174 -5.10 5.16 6.05
N THR A 175 -5.89 5.02 5.00
CA THR A 175 -6.84 3.92 4.84
C THR A 175 -6.49 3.17 3.57
N GLY A 176 -6.69 1.84 3.57
CA GLY A 176 -6.17 0.96 2.53
C GLY A 176 -6.42 1.45 1.11
N LEU A 177 -7.67 1.79 0.76
CA LEU A 177 -7.98 2.24 -0.60
C LEU A 177 -7.48 3.67 -0.90
N SER A 178 -7.48 4.58 0.10
CA SER A 178 -6.96 5.95 -0.13
C SER A 178 -5.46 5.94 -0.43
N ASP A 179 -4.72 5.09 0.27
CA ASP A 179 -3.28 4.95 0.09
C ASP A 179 -2.96 4.35 -1.29
N VAL A 180 -3.75 3.36 -1.73
CA VAL A 180 -3.67 2.77 -3.08
C VAL A 180 -3.86 3.81 -4.19
N MET A 181 -4.75 4.80 -4.01
CA MET A 181 -4.94 5.86 -5.01
C MET A 181 -3.72 6.79 -5.13
N ILE A 182 -3.04 7.05 -4.02
CA ILE A 182 -1.78 7.80 -4.02
C ILE A 182 -0.68 6.99 -4.70
N GLU A 183 -0.54 5.72 -4.35
CA GLU A 183 0.45 4.81 -4.92
C GLU A 183 0.27 4.62 -6.43
N LYS A 184 -0.97 4.58 -6.90
CA LYS A 184 -1.31 4.58 -8.33
C LYS A 184 -0.71 5.80 -9.05
N GLU A 185 -0.86 6.99 -8.50
CA GLU A 185 -0.31 8.22 -9.11
C GLU A 185 1.23 8.18 -9.14
N ILE A 186 1.85 7.68 -8.07
CA ILE A 186 3.31 7.50 -8.01
C ILE A 186 3.76 6.51 -9.09
N PHE A 187 3.08 5.37 -9.23
CA PHE A 187 3.37 4.36 -10.25
C PHE A 187 3.32 4.95 -11.66
N VAL A 188 2.23 5.64 -12.00
CA VAL A 188 2.05 6.27 -13.32
C VAL A 188 3.14 7.31 -13.57
N LYS A 189 3.47 8.12 -12.56
CA LYS A 189 4.57 9.10 -12.67
C LYS A 189 5.91 8.44 -12.92
N CYS A 190 6.21 7.32 -12.24
CA CYS A 190 7.44 6.55 -12.46
C CYS A 190 7.53 6.04 -13.92
N LEU A 191 6.43 5.50 -14.46
CA LEU A 191 6.39 5.02 -15.84
C LEU A 191 6.63 6.14 -16.86
N ARG A 192 6.02 7.30 -16.65
CA ARG A 192 6.19 8.49 -17.51
C ARG A 192 7.61 9.05 -17.56
N GLN A 193 8.47 8.64 -16.61
CA GLN A 193 9.89 9.06 -16.65
C GLN A 193 10.70 8.33 -17.74
N HIS A 194 10.21 7.22 -18.28
CA HIS A 194 10.90 6.38 -19.27
C HIS A 194 12.33 5.99 -18.88
N LYS A 195 12.60 5.88 -17.57
CA LYS A 195 13.90 5.51 -17.02
C LYS A 195 13.94 4.04 -16.63
N LYS A 196 15.14 3.45 -16.68
CA LYS A 196 15.39 2.14 -16.07
C LYS A 196 15.16 2.25 -14.56
N MET A 197 14.39 1.31 -13.98
CA MET A 197 14.05 1.29 -12.57
C MET A 197 13.90 -0.14 -12.06
N ARG A 198 14.23 -0.34 -10.79
CA ARG A 198 13.97 -1.58 -10.06
C ARG A 198 12.48 -1.65 -9.75
N LYS A 199 11.87 -2.81 -9.94
CA LYS A 199 10.43 -3.02 -9.70
C LYS A 199 10.20 -4.15 -8.70
N ALA A 200 10.84 -5.29 -8.91
CA ALA A 200 10.60 -6.50 -8.13
C ALA A 200 10.95 -6.32 -6.66
N LEU A 201 10.05 -6.77 -5.78
CA LEU A 201 10.31 -6.84 -4.35
C LEU A 201 11.43 -7.84 -4.06
N PHE A 202 11.35 -9.03 -4.66
CA PHE A 202 12.37 -10.06 -4.57
C PHE A 202 13.19 -10.09 -5.86
N GLN A 203 14.50 -10.01 -5.75
CA GLN A 203 15.38 -10.27 -6.90
C GLN A 203 15.44 -11.78 -7.12
N LYS A 204 15.30 -12.19 -8.38
CA LYS A 204 15.57 -13.56 -8.81
C LYS A 204 17.06 -13.78 -8.91
#